data_da8e0a966d66b8268f616a246f0a5f15
#
_entry.id   da8e0a966d66b8268f616a246f0a5f15
#
_cell.length_a   1.000
_cell.length_b   1.000
_cell.length_c   1.000
_cell.angle_alpha   90.00
_cell.angle_beta   90.00
_cell.angle_gamma   90.00
#
_symmetry.space_group_name_H-M   'P 1'
#
loop_
_entity.id
_entity.type
_entity.pdbx_description
1 polymer ?
#
loop_
_entity_poly.entity_id
_entity_poly.type
_entity_poly.pdbx_seq_one_letter_code
_entity_poly.pdbx_strand_id
1 'polypeptide(L)'
;MGGLFPEGKEANFSRPDPGATVFCLANWTKEVVFCGWEIGERIITGDLALKAELNPKNPMYRAYELYNDFKGRASWDQVTAFLLADEASHYLELDNAGSCLLEADGSNRWISGKKGNQFIVRFRPEVNVKELAGKITDLMLGKNILDYSYLPWVGKSVDFSHGPLAVSENKRFLVHADGTPFFYMGDTAWELFHRLTEEEIDRYLENRREKGFNVIQAVILAELDGLNTPDRNGNRPLVNNDPAQPDEAYFNWVDRIINKAAAKGLYMGLLPTWGDKVDKQWGIGPVIFNERNIAGYGRFLANRYKDYPNIIWIIGGDRNGGDANMPVWNALANAIKSIDKNHLMTFHPYGRHTSSQWFHNADWLDFNSSQTGHANCSFDIFENLIVGDYNKLPVKPCINMEPCYEDHPVRGDICTSTTWFDDTNTRQALYWSLFSGAAGHTYGCHPIWQCMSPVYEPAGNVLNNWYDDLDLPGAGNMIHARRLFEKYDFFSRRPAPEIILTKQLVIGDMAVAVQGKGYAFVYLPNGNPVDVCLETLPEATTLTLQWYNPRTGQYTLI
;
A
#
# COMPACT_ATOMS: atom_id res chain seq x y z
N MET A 1 -14.43 21.82 18.48
CA MET A 1 -15.74 22.16 19.09
C MET A 1 -16.26 23.46 18.48
N GLY A 2 -17.59 23.68 18.50
CA GLY A 2 -18.24 24.90 18.00
C GLY A 2 -18.12 26.10 18.93
N GLY A 3 -19.16 26.90 19.05
CA GLY A 3 -19.28 28.13 19.84
C GLY A 3 -19.43 29.36 18.95
N LEU A 4 -19.72 30.51 19.58
CA LEU A 4 -19.75 31.81 18.92
C LEU A 4 -18.90 32.78 19.75
N PHE A 5 -17.84 33.29 19.16
CA PHE A 5 -16.85 34.07 19.90
C PHE A 5 -16.75 35.51 19.37
N PRO A 6 -16.44 36.50 20.27
CA PRO A 6 -16.01 36.33 21.66
C PRO A 6 -17.09 35.91 22.64
N GLU A 7 -18.38 36.11 22.34
CA GLU A 7 -19.51 35.68 23.16
C GLU A 7 -20.75 35.42 22.31
N GLY A 8 -21.60 34.46 22.73
CA GLY A 8 -22.83 34.15 22.03
C GLY A 8 -23.49 32.86 22.46
N LYS A 9 -24.45 32.41 21.66
CA LYS A 9 -25.19 31.18 21.86
C LYS A 9 -25.32 30.41 20.54
N GLU A 10 -24.41 29.50 20.31
CA GLU A 10 -24.36 28.70 19.09
C GLU A 10 -25.17 27.39 19.24
N ALA A 11 -25.77 26.92 18.16
CA ALA A 11 -26.69 25.81 18.17
C ALA A 11 -26.08 24.49 18.69
N ASN A 12 -24.83 24.19 18.34
CA ASN A 12 -24.15 22.96 18.77
C ASN A 12 -23.87 22.94 20.29
N PHE A 13 -23.78 24.10 20.93
CA PHE A 13 -23.64 24.21 22.37
C PHE A 13 -24.98 24.26 23.11
N SER A 14 -26.02 24.80 22.47
CA SER A 14 -27.31 25.04 23.11
C SER A 14 -28.40 24.05 22.76
N ARG A 15 -28.18 23.16 21.76
CA ARG A 15 -29.15 22.18 21.28
C ARG A 15 -28.47 20.82 21.01
N PRO A 16 -29.13 19.69 21.25
CA PRO A 16 -30.40 19.53 22.01
C PRO A 16 -30.20 19.56 23.52
N ASP A 17 -28.94 19.38 24.03
CA ASP A 17 -28.62 19.26 25.45
C ASP A 17 -27.41 20.13 25.83
N PRO A 18 -27.63 21.35 26.29
CA PRO A 18 -26.53 22.22 26.75
C PRO A 18 -25.80 21.64 27.97
N GLY A 19 -26.50 20.89 28.83
CA GLY A 19 -25.89 20.26 29.99
C GLY A 19 -24.82 19.24 29.63
N ALA A 20 -25.03 18.48 28.55
CA ALA A 20 -24.02 17.56 28.03
C ALA A 20 -22.77 18.30 27.52
N THR A 21 -22.92 19.44 26.87
CA THR A 21 -21.80 20.26 26.39
C THR A 21 -20.98 20.81 27.57
N VAL A 22 -21.67 21.33 28.62
CA VAL A 22 -21.04 21.81 29.86
C VAL A 22 -20.27 20.68 30.53
N PHE A 23 -20.90 19.50 30.66
CA PHE A 23 -20.27 18.33 31.27
C PHE A 23 -19.03 17.88 30.49
N CYS A 24 -19.11 17.79 29.16
CA CYS A 24 -17.98 17.38 28.33
C CYS A 24 -16.81 18.36 28.50
N LEU A 25 -17.05 19.67 28.40
CA LEU A 25 -15.99 20.67 28.50
C LEU A 25 -15.35 20.68 29.90
N ALA A 26 -16.14 20.53 30.96
CA ALA A 26 -15.65 20.51 32.34
C ALA A 26 -14.78 19.28 32.67
N ASN A 27 -15.01 18.17 31.98
CA ASN A 27 -14.32 16.89 32.25
C ASN A 27 -13.25 16.56 31.18
N TRP A 28 -13.08 17.36 30.15
CA TRP A 28 -12.11 17.10 29.09
C TRP A 28 -10.70 17.53 29.53
N THR A 29 -9.77 16.58 29.57
CA THR A 29 -8.41 16.78 30.11
C THR A 29 -7.35 17.05 29.04
N LYS A 30 -7.70 16.88 27.77
CA LYS A 30 -6.80 17.10 26.64
C LYS A 30 -7.02 18.48 26.04
N GLU A 31 -6.23 18.82 25.02
CA GLU A 31 -6.42 20.06 24.28
C GLU A 31 -7.80 20.12 23.62
N VAL A 32 -8.39 21.30 23.62
CA VAL A 32 -9.66 21.58 22.97
C VAL A 32 -9.47 22.78 22.04
N VAL A 33 -9.80 22.61 20.77
CA VAL A 33 -9.79 23.68 19.79
C VAL A 33 -11.23 24.07 19.48
N PHE A 34 -11.55 25.35 19.67
CA PHE A 34 -12.83 25.93 19.29
C PHE A 34 -12.72 26.60 17.93
N CYS A 35 -13.38 26.05 16.92
CA CYS A 35 -13.61 26.69 15.64
C CYS A 35 -15.00 27.31 15.67
N GLY A 36 -15.06 28.62 15.93
CA GLY A 36 -16.31 29.29 16.19
C GLY A 36 -17.15 29.58 14.94
N TRP A 37 -18.40 29.92 15.16
CA TRP A 37 -19.35 30.29 14.10
C TRP A 37 -18.76 31.35 13.16
N GLU A 38 -18.16 32.38 13.72
CA GLU A 38 -17.57 33.55 13.02
C GLU A 38 -16.44 33.17 12.04
N ILE A 39 -15.84 31.99 12.19
CA ILE A 39 -14.81 31.49 11.28
C ILE A 39 -15.45 30.81 10.08
N GLY A 40 -16.26 29.79 10.31
CA GLY A 40 -16.84 28.97 9.25
C GLY A 40 -17.87 29.70 8.41
N GLU A 41 -18.60 30.68 8.99
CA GLU A 41 -19.60 31.49 8.29
C GLU A 41 -19.00 32.28 7.11
N ARG A 42 -17.76 32.72 7.23
CA ARG A 42 -17.04 33.50 6.21
C ARG A 42 -16.44 32.68 5.09
N ILE A 43 -16.32 31.36 5.27
CA ILE A 43 -15.69 30.46 4.32
C ILE A 43 -16.78 29.69 3.59
N ILE A 44 -16.99 30.00 2.32
CA ILE A 44 -18.05 29.39 1.50
C ILE A 44 -17.44 28.36 0.56
N THR A 45 -17.89 27.09 0.66
CA THR A 45 -17.55 26.01 -0.26
C THR A 45 -18.81 25.37 -0.84
N GLY A 46 -18.67 24.40 -1.75
CA GLY A 46 -19.82 23.68 -2.33
C GLY A 46 -20.60 24.50 -3.35
N ASP A 47 -19.92 25.35 -4.10
CA ASP A 47 -20.47 26.17 -5.18
C ASP A 47 -20.40 25.46 -6.57
N LEU A 48 -20.71 26.21 -7.62
CA LEU A 48 -20.68 25.71 -8.99
C LEU A 48 -19.26 25.32 -9.46
N ALA A 49 -18.20 25.85 -8.85
CA ALA A 49 -16.84 25.45 -9.16
C ALA A 49 -16.58 24.02 -8.65
N LEU A 50 -17.01 23.69 -7.44
CA LEU A 50 -16.98 22.33 -6.92
C LEU A 50 -17.82 21.39 -7.79
N LYS A 51 -19.04 21.80 -8.19
CA LYS A 51 -19.93 21.01 -9.05
C LYS A 51 -19.27 20.61 -10.36
N ALA A 52 -18.54 21.52 -10.99
CA ALA A 52 -17.93 21.31 -12.30
C ALA A 52 -16.83 20.23 -12.29
N GLU A 53 -16.20 20.01 -11.15
CA GLU A 53 -15.04 19.12 -11.02
C GLU A 53 -15.36 17.83 -10.25
N LEU A 54 -16.42 17.83 -9.44
CA LEU A 54 -16.79 16.70 -8.61
C LEU A 54 -17.51 15.62 -9.41
N ASN A 55 -17.04 14.36 -9.29
CA ASN A 55 -17.73 13.22 -9.92
C ASN A 55 -19.18 13.11 -9.41
N PRO A 56 -20.21 13.05 -10.30
CA PRO A 56 -21.59 12.90 -9.87
C PRO A 56 -21.91 11.64 -9.05
N LYS A 57 -21.06 10.62 -9.09
CA LYS A 57 -21.16 9.42 -8.24
C LYS A 57 -20.62 9.64 -6.82
N ASN A 58 -19.87 10.70 -6.58
CA ASN A 58 -19.35 11.02 -5.25
C ASN A 58 -20.52 11.38 -4.32
N PRO A 59 -20.61 10.79 -3.11
CA PRO A 59 -21.68 11.11 -2.15
C PRO A 59 -21.78 12.61 -1.82
N MET A 60 -20.66 13.31 -1.82
CA MET A 60 -20.59 14.74 -1.59
C MET A 60 -21.30 15.56 -2.68
N TYR A 61 -21.23 15.11 -3.96
CA TYR A 61 -21.99 15.71 -5.05
C TYR A 61 -23.48 15.69 -4.72
N ARG A 62 -23.99 14.52 -4.35
CA ARG A 62 -25.41 14.36 -4.02
C ARG A 62 -25.82 15.15 -2.78
N ALA A 63 -24.94 15.28 -1.79
CA ALA A 63 -25.21 16.08 -0.60
C ALA A 63 -25.39 17.58 -0.93
N TYR A 64 -24.48 18.19 -1.70
CA TYR A 64 -24.59 19.59 -2.10
C TYR A 64 -25.74 19.83 -3.10
N GLU A 65 -25.98 18.91 -4.00
CA GLU A 65 -27.13 18.99 -4.91
C GLU A 65 -28.45 19.03 -4.14
N LEU A 66 -28.67 18.10 -3.20
CA LEU A 66 -29.89 18.02 -2.38
C LEU A 66 -30.03 19.18 -1.40
N TYR A 67 -28.93 19.66 -0.85
CA TYR A 67 -28.98 20.72 0.16
C TYR A 67 -29.45 22.06 -0.43
N ASN A 68 -28.82 22.53 -1.50
CA ASN A 68 -29.15 23.83 -2.08
C ASN A 68 -28.75 24.01 -3.55
N ASP A 69 -28.58 22.90 -4.28
CA ASP A 69 -28.16 22.90 -5.69
C ASP A 69 -26.86 23.71 -5.93
N PHE A 70 -25.83 23.42 -5.14
CA PHE A 70 -24.50 24.03 -5.25
C PHE A 70 -24.48 25.58 -5.19
N LYS A 71 -25.33 26.18 -4.39
CA LYS A 71 -25.34 27.63 -4.16
C LYS A 71 -24.30 28.10 -3.14
N GLY A 72 -23.45 27.19 -2.70
CA GLY A 72 -22.46 27.44 -1.66
C GLY A 72 -23.03 27.29 -0.25
N ARG A 73 -22.18 26.93 0.69
CA ARG A 73 -22.51 26.78 2.10
C ARG A 73 -21.34 27.25 2.97
N ALA A 74 -21.65 27.86 4.09
CA ALA A 74 -20.68 28.12 5.16
C ALA A 74 -20.05 26.79 5.66
N SER A 75 -18.74 26.80 5.92
CA SER A 75 -17.90 25.61 6.01
C SER A 75 -17.29 25.41 7.39
N TRP A 76 -18.13 25.24 8.41
CA TRP A 76 -17.68 25.07 9.81
C TRP A 76 -16.91 23.76 10.01
N ASP A 77 -17.46 22.64 9.55
CA ASP A 77 -16.86 21.32 9.72
C ASP A 77 -15.61 21.18 8.84
N GLN A 78 -15.69 21.66 7.59
CA GLN A 78 -14.58 21.61 6.64
C GLN A 78 -13.36 22.41 7.14
N VAL A 79 -13.59 23.60 7.72
CA VAL A 79 -12.50 24.42 8.27
C VAL A 79 -11.92 23.79 9.53
N THR A 80 -12.75 23.11 10.31
CA THR A 80 -12.27 22.36 11.47
C THR A 80 -11.37 21.20 11.05
N ALA A 81 -11.74 20.48 10.00
CA ALA A 81 -10.88 19.45 9.41
C ALA A 81 -9.60 20.04 8.79
N PHE A 82 -9.69 21.20 8.14
CA PHE A 82 -8.55 21.90 7.53
C PHE A 82 -7.48 22.30 8.55
N LEU A 83 -7.82 22.48 9.83
CA LEU A 83 -6.83 22.75 10.89
C LEU A 83 -5.78 21.64 11.04
N LEU A 84 -6.06 20.42 10.53
CA LEU A 84 -5.12 19.30 10.54
C LEU A 84 -4.15 19.34 9.34
N ALA A 85 -4.38 20.22 8.36
CA ALA A 85 -3.49 20.38 7.21
C ALA A 85 -2.30 21.28 7.56
N ASP A 86 -1.12 20.95 7.06
CA ASP A 86 0.11 21.73 7.29
C ASP A 86 -0.04 23.19 6.86
N GLU A 87 -0.81 23.43 5.79
CA GLU A 87 -1.08 24.78 5.24
C GLU A 87 -2.00 25.63 6.13
N ALA A 88 -2.72 25.03 7.08
CA ALA A 88 -3.69 25.76 7.91
C ALA A 88 -3.05 26.93 8.67
N SER A 89 -1.80 26.77 9.09
CA SER A 89 -1.02 27.79 9.79
C SER A 89 -0.75 29.04 8.96
N HIS A 90 -0.89 29.00 7.64
CA HIS A 90 -0.77 30.18 6.77
C HIS A 90 -2.00 31.10 6.84
N TYR A 91 -3.16 30.55 7.15
CA TYR A 91 -4.47 31.23 7.13
C TYR A 91 -5.06 31.44 8.52
N LEU A 92 -4.80 30.50 9.42
CA LEU A 92 -5.42 30.40 10.73
C LEU A 92 -4.36 30.36 11.83
N GLU A 93 -4.68 30.90 12.98
CA GLU A 93 -3.86 30.79 14.19
C GLU A 93 -4.68 30.26 15.36
N LEU A 94 -4.01 29.56 16.27
CA LEU A 94 -4.59 29.06 17.50
C LEU A 94 -4.18 29.96 18.67
N ASP A 95 -5.14 30.69 19.23
CA ASP A 95 -4.93 31.54 20.40
C ASP A 95 -5.37 30.79 21.67
N ASN A 96 -4.44 30.57 22.60
CA ASN A 96 -4.67 29.95 23.89
C ASN A 96 -4.57 30.93 25.07
N ALA A 97 -4.65 32.24 24.83
CA ALA A 97 -4.57 33.25 25.84
C ALA A 97 -5.92 33.44 26.58
N GLY A 98 -6.59 32.35 26.91
CA GLY A 98 -7.88 32.39 27.61
C GLY A 98 -8.51 31.02 27.77
N SER A 99 -9.80 30.99 28.07
CA SER A 99 -10.63 29.79 28.16
C SER A 99 -12.09 30.10 27.81
N CYS A 100 -12.80 29.10 27.32
CA CYS A 100 -14.23 29.18 27.08
C CYS A 100 -15.01 28.98 28.37
N LEU A 101 -15.73 29.99 28.80
CA LEU A 101 -16.77 29.86 29.81
C LEU A 101 -18.07 29.48 29.11
N LEU A 102 -18.67 28.39 29.55
CA LEU A 102 -19.93 27.86 29.03
C LEU A 102 -20.98 27.87 30.14
N GLU A 103 -22.08 28.58 29.87
CA GLU A 103 -23.20 28.70 30.80
C GLU A 103 -24.17 27.51 30.69
N ALA A 104 -25.00 27.29 31.71
CA ALA A 104 -25.93 26.15 31.77
C ALA A 104 -26.95 26.09 30.61
N ASP A 105 -27.22 27.22 29.97
CA ASP A 105 -28.13 27.34 28.83
C ASP A 105 -27.43 27.15 27.47
N GLY A 106 -26.11 26.85 27.46
CA GLY A 106 -25.29 26.68 26.27
C GLY A 106 -24.75 27.97 25.68
N SER A 107 -24.96 29.12 26.30
CA SER A 107 -24.26 30.35 25.91
C SER A 107 -22.80 30.30 26.30
N ASN A 108 -21.93 30.88 25.48
CA ASN A 108 -20.50 30.81 25.68
C ASN A 108 -19.82 32.18 25.59
N ARG A 109 -18.67 32.29 26.26
CA ARG A 109 -17.84 33.48 26.23
C ARG A 109 -16.37 33.12 26.37
N TRP A 110 -15.50 33.75 25.59
CA TRP A 110 -14.05 33.64 25.74
C TRP A 110 -13.55 34.57 26.84
N ILE A 111 -12.99 34.01 27.87
CA ILE A 111 -12.40 34.77 28.97
C ILE A 111 -10.90 34.85 28.77
N SER A 112 -10.40 36.03 28.44
CA SER A 112 -8.95 36.27 28.34
C SER A 112 -8.27 36.07 29.68
N GLY A 113 -7.09 35.46 29.68
CA GLY A 113 -6.37 35.18 30.91
C GLY A 113 -5.19 34.25 30.75
N LYS A 114 -4.99 33.36 31.73
CA LYS A 114 -3.87 32.41 31.74
C LYS A 114 -4.00 31.38 30.62
N LYS A 115 -2.89 31.15 29.92
CA LYS A 115 -2.78 30.04 28.94
C LYS A 115 -3.12 28.70 29.57
N GLY A 116 -3.92 27.91 28.86
CA GLY A 116 -4.38 26.58 29.25
C GLY A 116 -4.36 25.59 28.10
N ASN A 117 -5.17 24.55 28.20
CA ASN A 117 -5.36 23.53 27.18
C ASN A 117 -6.50 23.83 26.19
N GLN A 118 -7.04 25.05 26.22
CA GLN A 118 -8.11 25.48 25.32
C GLN A 118 -7.58 26.50 24.32
N PHE A 119 -7.95 26.33 23.06
CA PHE A 119 -7.55 27.17 21.96
C PHE A 119 -8.77 27.66 21.20
N ILE A 120 -8.72 28.90 20.74
CA ILE A 120 -9.70 29.48 19.82
C ILE A 120 -9.03 29.72 18.48
N VAL A 121 -9.72 29.37 17.40
CA VAL A 121 -9.26 29.63 16.03
C VAL A 121 -9.49 31.10 15.69
N ARG A 122 -8.49 31.74 15.11
CA ARG A 122 -8.59 33.09 14.56
C ARG A 122 -8.06 33.13 13.14
N PHE A 123 -8.57 34.04 12.34
CA PHE A 123 -7.91 34.36 11.08
C PHE A 123 -6.60 35.10 11.34
N ARG A 124 -5.57 34.77 10.60
CA ARG A 124 -4.37 35.61 10.56
C ARG A 124 -4.67 36.97 9.98
N PRO A 125 -3.92 38.01 10.38
CA PRO A 125 -4.01 39.31 9.74
C PRO A 125 -3.87 39.19 8.21
N GLU A 126 -4.68 39.94 7.47
CA GLU A 126 -4.65 40.01 6.00
C GLU A 126 -5.00 38.70 5.26
N VAL A 127 -5.61 37.70 5.93
CA VAL A 127 -6.01 36.46 5.29
C VAL A 127 -7.00 36.71 4.13
N ASN A 128 -6.72 36.09 2.99
CA ASN A 128 -7.65 36.05 1.89
C ASN A 128 -8.63 34.87 2.09
N VAL A 129 -9.80 35.15 2.64
CA VAL A 129 -10.82 34.14 2.94
C VAL A 129 -11.31 33.40 1.68
N LYS A 130 -11.31 34.06 0.52
CA LYS A 130 -11.68 33.40 -0.75
C LYS A 130 -10.62 32.42 -1.20
N GLU A 131 -9.36 32.75 -0.99
CA GLU A 131 -8.23 31.83 -1.25
C GLU A 131 -8.30 30.60 -0.32
N LEU A 132 -8.55 30.81 0.96
CA LEU A 132 -8.74 29.73 1.93
C LEU A 132 -9.93 28.83 1.54
N ALA A 133 -11.06 29.40 1.12
CA ALA A 133 -12.19 28.63 0.62
C ALA A 133 -11.84 27.79 -0.63
N GLY A 134 -11.02 28.34 -1.53
CA GLY A 134 -10.46 27.63 -2.68
C GLY A 134 -9.59 26.46 -2.27
N LYS A 135 -8.68 26.65 -1.30
CA LYS A 135 -7.84 25.57 -0.74
C LYS A 135 -8.67 24.45 -0.13
N ILE A 136 -9.67 24.77 0.67
CA ILE A 136 -10.58 23.78 1.24
C ILE A 136 -11.34 23.05 0.13
N THR A 137 -11.79 23.75 -0.91
CA THR A 137 -12.45 23.14 -2.07
C THR A 137 -11.52 22.19 -2.82
N ASP A 138 -10.26 22.57 -3.02
CA ASP A 138 -9.24 21.70 -3.65
C ASP A 138 -9.03 20.43 -2.83
N LEU A 139 -8.98 20.52 -1.50
CA LEU A 139 -8.93 19.35 -0.62
C LEU A 139 -10.19 18.48 -0.72
N MET A 140 -11.38 19.09 -0.81
CA MET A 140 -12.64 18.34 -1.01
C MET A 140 -12.70 17.63 -2.34
N LEU A 141 -12.00 18.14 -3.37
CA LEU A 141 -11.86 17.52 -4.69
C LEU A 141 -10.74 16.47 -4.75
N GLY A 142 -9.99 16.29 -3.66
CA GLY A 142 -8.79 15.48 -3.67
C GLY A 142 -7.60 16.15 -4.38
N LYS A 143 -7.71 17.45 -4.72
CA LYS A 143 -6.59 18.23 -5.22
C LYS A 143 -5.72 18.65 -4.05
N ASN A 144 -4.41 18.47 -4.19
CA ASN A 144 -3.42 18.86 -3.15
C ASN A 144 -3.60 18.17 -1.77
N ILE A 145 -4.29 17.05 -1.72
CA ILE A 145 -4.17 16.13 -0.59
C ILE A 145 -2.76 15.56 -0.65
N LEU A 146 -1.84 16.26 0.00
CA LEU A 146 -0.41 16.02 -0.01
C LEU A 146 0.10 15.97 -1.46
N ASP A 147 0.96 16.88 -1.79
CA ASP A 147 1.76 16.72 -3.00
C ASP A 147 2.56 15.41 -2.82
N TYR A 148 1.97 14.28 -3.26
CA TYR A 148 2.67 13.02 -3.43
C TYR A 148 3.62 13.14 -4.62
N SER A 149 4.15 14.36 -4.88
CA SER A 149 5.14 14.59 -5.89
C SER A 149 6.40 13.80 -5.55
N TYR A 150 6.34 12.53 -5.92
CA TYR A 150 7.59 11.80 -6.03
C TYR A 150 8.27 12.28 -7.32
N LEU A 151 9.57 12.53 -7.23
CA LEU A 151 10.35 12.62 -8.45
C LEU A 151 10.30 11.24 -9.12
N PRO A 152 9.79 11.11 -10.35
CA PRO A 152 9.68 9.84 -11.02
C PRO A 152 11.03 9.11 -11.07
N TRP A 153 10.98 7.79 -11.11
CA TRP A 153 12.18 7.00 -11.36
C TRP A 153 12.64 7.27 -12.80
N VAL A 154 13.88 7.67 -12.96
CA VAL A 154 14.45 8.02 -14.28
C VAL A 154 15.17 6.82 -14.90
N GLY A 155 14.93 6.57 -16.16
CA GLY A 155 15.53 5.46 -16.89
C GLY A 155 14.90 4.11 -16.58
N LYS A 156 15.64 3.03 -16.82
CA LYS A 156 15.20 1.68 -16.46
C LYS A 156 15.11 1.51 -14.94
N SER A 157 14.15 0.72 -14.47
CA SER A 157 14.01 0.45 -13.04
C SER A 157 15.15 -0.40 -12.49
N VAL A 158 15.65 -1.36 -13.31
CA VAL A 158 16.80 -2.21 -13.03
C VAL A 158 17.69 -2.29 -14.27
N ASP A 159 19.00 -2.38 -14.06
CA ASP A 159 19.98 -2.69 -15.09
C ASP A 159 20.32 -4.19 -15.08
N PHE A 160 19.89 -4.92 -16.10
CA PHE A 160 20.16 -6.35 -16.23
C PHE A 160 21.60 -6.70 -16.59
N SER A 161 22.47 -5.71 -16.88
CA SER A 161 23.90 -5.95 -17.08
C SER A 161 24.62 -6.46 -15.83
N HIS A 162 24.02 -6.28 -14.64
CA HIS A 162 24.49 -6.85 -13.38
C HIS A 162 24.29 -8.38 -13.27
N GLY A 163 23.67 -8.99 -14.28
CA GLY A 163 23.42 -10.43 -14.35
C GLY A 163 22.15 -10.88 -13.61
N PRO A 164 21.89 -12.21 -13.59
CA PRO A 164 20.70 -12.76 -12.97
C PRO A 164 20.67 -12.52 -11.46
N LEU A 165 19.48 -12.63 -10.88
CA LEU A 165 19.31 -12.52 -9.43
C LEU A 165 19.82 -13.76 -8.71
N ALA A 166 20.36 -13.55 -7.53
CA ALA A 166 20.83 -14.58 -6.60
C ALA A 166 20.43 -14.21 -5.16
N VAL A 167 20.58 -15.15 -4.26
CA VAL A 167 20.47 -14.91 -2.81
C VAL A 167 21.81 -14.42 -2.29
N SER A 168 21.81 -13.34 -1.50
CA SER A 168 23.02 -12.76 -0.90
C SER A 168 23.80 -13.75 -0.03
N GLU A 169 25.08 -13.48 0.22
CA GLU A 169 25.93 -14.34 1.04
C GLU A 169 25.37 -14.56 2.45
N ASN A 170 24.85 -13.51 3.09
CA ASN A 170 24.21 -13.59 4.41
C ASN A 170 22.80 -14.21 4.40
N LYS A 171 22.30 -14.60 3.24
CA LYS A 171 20.98 -15.26 3.02
C LYS A 171 19.77 -14.40 3.45
N ARG A 172 19.96 -13.09 3.60
CA ARG A 172 18.88 -12.18 4.04
C ARG A 172 18.27 -11.35 2.92
N PHE A 173 18.98 -11.22 1.79
CA PHE A 173 18.61 -10.30 0.72
C PHE A 173 18.72 -10.96 -0.66
N LEU A 174 18.20 -10.27 -1.67
CA LEU A 174 18.43 -10.61 -3.06
C LEU A 174 19.54 -9.69 -3.63
N VAL A 175 20.31 -10.23 -4.55
CA VAL A 175 21.43 -9.55 -5.22
C VAL A 175 21.45 -9.93 -6.70
N HIS A 176 22.12 -9.13 -7.51
CA HIS A 176 22.55 -9.55 -8.84
C HIS A 176 23.79 -10.45 -8.78
N ALA A 177 24.10 -11.15 -9.86
CA ALA A 177 25.25 -12.07 -9.91
C ALA A 177 26.60 -11.40 -9.63
N ASP A 178 26.74 -10.11 -9.87
CA ASP A 178 27.94 -9.32 -9.55
C ASP A 178 27.97 -8.81 -8.11
N GLY A 179 26.97 -9.13 -7.29
CA GLY A 179 26.84 -8.70 -5.90
C GLY A 179 26.11 -7.36 -5.69
N THR A 180 25.67 -6.70 -6.76
CA THR A 180 24.85 -5.47 -6.66
C THR A 180 23.55 -5.78 -5.92
N PRO A 181 23.16 -4.98 -4.89
CA PRO A 181 21.92 -5.18 -4.16
C PRO A 181 20.68 -5.10 -5.05
N PHE A 182 19.71 -5.95 -4.77
CA PHE A 182 18.39 -5.89 -5.39
C PHE A 182 17.32 -5.72 -4.31
N PHE A 183 16.70 -4.55 -4.27
CA PHE A 183 15.56 -4.28 -3.40
C PHE A 183 14.27 -4.64 -4.13
N TYR A 184 13.64 -5.76 -3.77
CA TYR A 184 12.39 -6.20 -4.40
C TYR A 184 11.26 -5.23 -4.06
N MET A 185 10.74 -4.51 -5.06
CA MET A 185 9.56 -3.65 -4.95
C MET A 185 8.59 -4.08 -6.05
N GLY A 186 7.63 -4.93 -5.68
CA GLY A 186 6.67 -5.53 -6.59
C GLY A 186 5.35 -4.79 -6.70
N ASP A 187 4.66 -4.96 -7.84
CA ASP A 187 3.24 -4.66 -8.01
C ASP A 187 2.50 -5.88 -8.55
N THR A 188 1.19 -5.94 -8.31
CA THR A 188 0.35 -7.08 -8.63
C THR A 188 -0.60 -6.80 -9.78
N ALA A 189 -0.51 -7.59 -10.86
CA ALA A 189 -1.37 -7.53 -12.03
C ALA A 189 -1.66 -8.95 -12.54
N TRP A 190 -2.45 -9.74 -11.76
CA TRP A 190 -2.68 -11.17 -12.05
C TRP A 190 -3.25 -11.42 -13.43
N GLU A 191 -4.10 -10.51 -13.95
CA GLU A 191 -4.78 -10.63 -15.24
C GLU A 191 -4.06 -9.90 -16.39
N LEU A 192 -2.81 -9.48 -16.22
CA LEU A 192 -2.05 -8.66 -17.16
C LEU A 192 -2.07 -9.21 -18.60
N PHE A 193 -1.74 -10.49 -18.78
CA PHE A 193 -1.67 -11.13 -20.09
C PHE A 193 -3.05 -11.40 -20.71
N HIS A 194 -4.06 -11.52 -19.87
CA HIS A 194 -5.39 -11.98 -20.24
C HIS A 194 -6.32 -10.81 -20.59
N ARG A 195 -6.29 -9.72 -19.80
CA ARG A 195 -7.33 -8.70 -19.85
C ARG A 195 -6.92 -7.36 -20.45
N LEU A 196 -5.64 -7.10 -20.66
CA LEU A 196 -5.16 -5.82 -21.19
C LEU A 196 -4.76 -5.91 -22.66
N THR A 197 -4.95 -4.81 -23.41
CA THR A 197 -4.37 -4.60 -24.73
C THR A 197 -2.89 -4.24 -24.63
N GLU A 198 -2.17 -4.21 -25.76
CA GLU A 198 -0.76 -3.84 -25.78
C GLU A 198 -0.51 -2.40 -25.30
N GLU A 199 -1.37 -1.46 -25.69
CA GLU A 199 -1.30 -0.05 -25.30
C GLU A 199 -1.60 0.13 -23.80
N GLU A 200 -2.58 -0.61 -23.28
CA GLU A 200 -2.92 -0.60 -21.85
C GLU A 200 -1.76 -1.15 -21.01
N ILE A 201 -1.11 -2.21 -21.48
CA ILE A 201 0.08 -2.77 -20.82
C ILE A 201 1.24 -1.78 -20.84
N ASP A 202 1.50 -1.12 -21.96
CA ASP A 202 2.55 -0.10 -22.05
C ASP A 202 2.31 1.04 -21.05
N ARG A 203 1.06 1.50 -20.91
CA ARG A 203 0.67 2.51 -19.93
C ARG A 203 0.89 2.02 -18.51
N TYR A 204 0.45 0.81 -18.19
CA TYR A 204 0.61 0.21 -16.86
C TYR A 204 2.09 0.04 -16.49
N LEU A 205 2.88 -0.59 -17.34
CA LEU A 205 4.30 -0.84 -17.09
C LEU A 205 5.10 0.47 -16.93
N GLU A 206 4.78 1.51 -17.74
CA GLU A 206 5.44 2.81 -17.61
C GLU A 206 5.09 3.49 -16.29
N ASN A 207 3.81 3.52 -15.92
CA ASN A 207 3.37 4.09 -14.66
C ASN A 207 4.07 3.41 -13.46
N ARG A 208 4.20 2.08 -13.49
CA ARG A 208 4.88 1.33 -12.42
C ARG A 208 6.38 1.59 -12.40
N ARG A 209 7.03 1.67 -13.56
CA ARG A 209 8.44 2.06 -13.67
C ARG A 209 8.68 3.44 -13.03
N GLU A 210 7.86 4.43 -13.37
CA GLU A 210 7.99 5.80 -12.84
C GLU A 210 7.81 5.86 -11.33
N LYS A 211 6.96 5.00 -10.77
CA LYS A 211 6.76 4.87 -9.31
C LYS A 211 7.82 4.00 -8.61
N GLY A 212 8.88 3.59 -9.33
CA GLY A 212 10.01 2.87 -8.75
C GLY A 212 9.77 1.39 -8.48
N PHE A 213 8.69 0.81 -9.01
CA PHE A 213 8.53 -0.64 -9.02
C PHE A 213 9.59 -1.29 -9.90
N ASN A 214 10.00 -2.49 -9.55
CA ASN A 214 10.98 -3.26 -10.32
C ASN A 214 10.58 -4.72 -10.55
N VAL A 215 9.45 -5.15 -10.00
CA VAL A 215 8.86 -6.46 -10.27
C VAL A 215 7.36 -6.29 -10.55
N ILE A 216 6.85 -6.97 -11.57
CA ILE A 216 5.42 -7.10 -11.84
C ILE A 216 5.03 -8.56 -11.70
N GLN A 217 4.14 -8.86 -10.77
CA GLN A 217 3.58 -10.20 -10.59
C GLN A 217 2.42 -10.40 -11.56
N ALA A 218 2.48 -11.46 -12.37
CA ALA A 218 1.46 -11.77 -13.36
C ALA A 218 1.33 -13.28 -13.59
N VAL A 219 0.14 -13.74 -14.00
CA VAL A 219 -0.19 -15.16 -14.16
C VAL A 219 -0.32 -15.53 -15.63
N ILE A 220 0.36 -16.57 -16.07
CA ILE A 220 0.25 -17.07 -17.45
C ILE A 220 -1.12 -17.70 -17.70
N LEU A 221 -1.54 -18.65 -16.86
CA LEU A 221 -2.90 -19.20 -16.90
C LEU A 221 -3.76 -18.51 -15.85
N ALA A 222 -4.33 -17.39 -16.24
CA ALA A 222 -4.95 -16.41 -15.35
C ALA A 222 -6.16 -16.96 -14.54
N GLU A 223 -6.45 -16.32 -13.41
CA GLU A 223 -7.48 -16.75 -12.45
C GLU A 223 -8.89 -16.67 -13.02
N LEU A 224 -9.24 -15.50 -13.59
CA LEU A 224 -10.61 -15.15 -13.96
C LEU A 224 -10.98 -15.73 -15.33
N ASP A 225 -11.12 -17.05 -15.37
CA ASP A 225 -11.45 -17.86 -16.55
C ASP A 225 -10.43 -17.76 -17.69
N GLY A 226 -9.15 -17.55 -17.37
CA GLY A 226 -8.08 -17.40 -18.36
C GLY A 226 -7.80 -18.65 -19.22
N LEU A 227 -8.49 -19.79 -18.99
CA LEU A 227 -8.42 -20.95 -19.87
C LEU A 227 -9.47 -20.93 -20.98
N ASN A 228 -10.69 -20.44 -20.70
CA ASN A 228 -11.81 -20.54 -21.64
C ASN A 228 -12.16 -19.20 -22.27
N THR A 229 -12.00 -18.10 -21.52
CA THR A 229 -12.14 -16.76 -22.05
C THR A 229 -10.85 -16.37 -22.78
N PRO A 230 -10.90 -16.00 -24.07
CA PRO A 230 -9.71 -15.58 -24.81
C PRO A 230 -9.10 -14.29 -24.24
N ASP A 231 -7.79 -14.11 -24.47
CA ASP A 231 -7.13 -12.83 -24.25
C ASP A 231 -7.68 -11.73 -25.18
N ARG A 232 -7.17 -10.51 -25.04
CA ARG A 232 -7.60 -9.36 -25.87
C ARG A 232 -7.27 -9.51 -27.37
N ASN A 233 -6.43 -10.49 -27.74
CA ASN A 233 -6.10 -10.82 -29.14
C ASN A 233 -6.92 -12.00 -29.68
N GLY A 234 -7.81 -12.58 -28.86
CA GLY A 234 -8.66 -13.72 -29.23
C GLY A 234 -8.00 -15.09 -29.02
N ASN A 235 -6.83 -15.17 -28.36
CA ASN A 235 -6.09 -16.41 -28.15
C ASN A 235 -6.44 -17.03 -26.78
N ARG A 236 -6.39 -18.35 -26.70
CA ARG A 236 -6.45 -19.11 -25.46
C ARG A 236 -5.09 -19.74 -25.19
N PRO A 237 -4.70 -19.94 -23.91
CA PRO A 237 -3.36 -20.40 -23.60
C PRO A 237 -3.08 -21.86 -23.99
N LEU A 238 -4.12 -22.70 -24.02
CA LEU A 238 -4.00 -24.14 -24.28
C LEU A 238 -5.07 -24.60 -25.27
N VAL A 239 -4.70 -25.45 -26.19
CA VAL A 239 -5.64 -26.11 -27.11
C VAL A 239 -6.45 -27.14 -26.31
N ASN A 240 -7.76 -26.98 -26.27
CA ASN A 240 -8.69 -27.85 -25.52
C ASN A 240 -8.36 -27.98 -24.01
N ASN A 241 -7.76 -26.97 -23.42
CA ASN A 241 -7.28 -26.98 -22.03
C ASN A 241 -6.26 -28.12 -21.73
N ASP A 242 -5.58 -28.64 -22.75
CA ASP A 242 -4.56 -29.65 -22.59
C ASP A 242 -3.17 -29.03 -22.29
N PRO A 243 -2.60 -29.26 -21.09
CA PRO A 243 -1.28 -28.71 -20.75
C PRO A 243 -0.12 -29.16 -21.67
N ALA A 244 -0.33 -30.23 -22.43
CA ALA A 244 0.64 -30.70 -23.42
C ALA A 244 0.55 -29.96 -24.77
N GLN A 245 -0.46 -29.10 -24.94
CA GLN A 245 -0.73 -28.41 -26.18
C GLN A 245 -0.82 -26.87 -25.97
N PRO A 246 0.29 -26.21 -25.56
CA PRO A 246 0.33 -24.75 -25.46
C PRO A 246 0.03 -24.10 -26.82
N ASP A 247 -0.75 -23.02 -26.82
CA ASP A 247 -1.05 -22.25 -28.03
C ASP A 247 0.07 -21.22 -28.30
N GLU A 248 0.78 -21.37 -29.39
CA GLU A 248 1.92 -20.50 -29.73
C GLU A 248 1.52 -19.01 -29.90
N ALA A 249 0.31 -18.72 -30.37
CA ALA A 249 -0.12 -17.34 -30.52
C ALA A 249 -0.25 -16.64 -29.16
N TYR A 250 -0.80 -17.34 -28.17
CA TYR A 250 -0.88 -16.85 -26.79
C TYR A 250 0.52 -16.69 -26.17
N PHE A 251 1.38 -17.69 -26.29
CA PHE A 251 2.73 -17.62 -25.70
C PHE A 251 3.62 -16.58 -26.40
N ASN A 252 3.47 -16.34 -27.70
CA ASN A 252 4.14 -15.22 -28.38
C ASN A 252 3.66 -13.86 -27.87
N TRP A 253 2.41 -13.75 -27.44
CA TRP A 253 1.90 -12.56 -26.75
C TRP A 253 2.57 -12.40 -25.37
N VAL A 254 2.62 -13.44 -24.55
CA VAL A 254 3.32 -13.43 -23.26
C VAL A 254 4.78 -13.01 -23.42
N ASP A 255 5.49 -13.58 -24.39
CA ASP A 255 6.89 -13.23 -24.73
C ASP A 255 7.06 -11.73 -25.02
N ARG A 256 6.16 -11.18 -25.81
CA ARG A 256 6.16 -9.75 -26.15
C ARG A 256 6.05 -8.89 -24.91
N ILE A 257 5.16 -9.23 -23.99
CA ILE A 257 4.97 -8.46 -22.76
C ILE A 257 6.17 -8.57 -21.82
N ILE A 258 6.74 -9.75 -21.67
CA ILE A 258 7.98 -9.95 -20.90
C ILE A 258 9.11 -9.09 -21.46
N ASN A 259 9.26 -9.02 -22.78
CA ASN A 259 10.27 -8.18 -23.43
C ASN A 259 10.00 -6.67 -23.23
N LYS A 260 8.72 -6.24 -23.27
CA LYS A 260 8.35 -4.85 -22.94
C LYS A 260 8.72 -4.48 -21.50
N ALA A 261 8.46 -5.37 -20.56
CA ALA A 261 8.88 -5.21 -19.15
C ALA A 261 10.41 -5.12 -19.04
N ALA A 262 11.15 -6.01 -19.72
CA ALA A 262 12.62 -5.98 -19.75
C ALA A 262 13.17 -4.66 -20.32
N ALA A 263 12.56 -4.12 -21.36
CA ALA A 263 12.97 -2.84 -21.94
C ALA A 263 12.87 -1.67 -20.94
N LYS A 264 11.95 -1.76 -19.98
CA LYS A 264 11.74 -0.79 -18.88
C LYS A 264 12.56 -1.10 -17.62
N GLY A 265 13.29 -2.22 -17.60
CA GLY A 265 14.02 -2.70 -16.42
C GLY A 265 13.12 -3.30 -15.36
N LEU A 266 12.04 -3.96 -15.76
CA LEU A 266 11.09 -4.62 -14.85
C LEU A 266 11.25 -6.14 -14.93
N TYR A 267 11.40 -6.79 -13.78
CA TYR A 267 11.25 -8.24 -13.66
C TYR A 267 9.78 -8.63 -13.76
N MET A 268 9.53 -9.82 -14.32
CA MET A 268 8.24 -10.48 -14.25
C MET A 268 8.28 -11.54 -13.16
N GLY A 269 7.53 -11.32 -12.08
CA GLY A 269 7.19 -12.34 -11.10
C GLY A 269 6.12 -13.25 -11.73
N LEU A 270 6.58 -14.31 -12.38
CA LEU A 270 5.77 -15.05 -13.33
C LEU A 270 5.17 -16.31 -12.67
N LEU A 271 3.83 -16.33 -12.53
CA LEU A 271 3.13 -17.52 -12.10
C LEU A 271 2.79 -18.39 -13.32
N PRO A 272 3.26 -19.64 -13.39
CA PRO A 272 2.89 -20.58 -14.45
C PRO A 272 1.40 -20.77 -14.61
N THR A 273 0.69 -20.82 -13.51
CA THR A 273 -0.75 -20.99 -13.43
C THR A 273 -1.29 -20.43 -12.13
N TRP A 274 -2.55 -19.98 -12.11
CA TRP A 274 -3.23 -19.79 -10.84
C TRP A 274 -3.63 -21.14 -10.23
N GLY A 275 -3.76 -21.17 -8.92
CA GLY A 275 -3.92 -22.42 -8.18
C GLY A 275 -5.23 -23.16 -8.42
N ASP A 276 -6.27 -22.50 -8.93
CA ASP A 276 -7.57 -23.12 -9.23
C ASP A 276 -7.52 -24.17 -10.35
N LYS A 277 -6.43 -24.18 -11.13
CA LYS A 277 -6.17 -25.20 -12.15
C LYS A 277 -5.54 -26.47 -11.57
N VAL A 278 -5.10 -26.42 -10.31
CA VAL A 278 -4.61 -27.56 -9.51
C VAL A 278 -5.66 -28.01 -8.50
N ASP A 279 -6.23 -27.06 -7.77
CA ASP A 279 -7.26 -27.28 -6.74
C ASP A 279 -8.31 -26.16 -6.86
N LYS A 280 -9.46 -26.50 -7.41
CA LYS A 280 -10.46 -25.51 -7.81
C LYS A 280 -10.92 -24.62 -6.66
N GLN A 281 -11.25 -25.18 -5.51
CA GLN A 281 -11.81 -24.49 -4.34
C GLN A 281 -12.76 -23.34 -4.76
N TRP A 282 -12.42 -22.09 -4.40
CA TRP A 282 -13.21 -20.89 -4.73
C TRP A 282 -12.95 -20.31 -6.13
N GLY A 283 -12.03 -20.90 -6.91
CA GLY A 283 -11.69 -20.44 -8.26
C GLY A 283 -12.66 -20.94 -9.34
N ILE A 284 -12.46 -20.48 -10.56
CA ILE A 284 -13.26 -20.86 -11.72
C ILE A 284 -12.88 -22.25 -12.25
N GLY A 285 -11.59 -22.54 -12.28
CA GLY A 285 -11.05 -23.77 -12.87
C GLY A 285 -11.11 -23.74 -14.42
N PRO A 286 -11.28 -24.89 -15.10
CA PRO A 286 -11.29 -26.23 -14.55
C PRO A 286 -9.95 -26.70 -13.97
N VAL A 287 -9.96 -27.71 -13.11
CA VAL A 287 -8.74 -28.42 -12.72
C VAL A 287 -8.25 -29.20 -13.93
N ILE A 288 -7.04 -28.86 -14.38
CA ILE A 288 -6.39 -29.49 -15.55
C ILE A 288 -5.06 -30.16 -15.19
N PHE A 289 -4.48 -29.78 -14.05
CA PHE A 289 -3.18 -30.25 -13.63
C PHE A 289 -3.23 -31.43 -12.64
N ASN A 290 -2.29 -32.31 -12.83
CA ASN A 290 -1.91 -33.36 -11.90
C ASN A 290 -0.37 -33.46 -11.92
N GLU A 291 0.20 -34.28 -11.03
CA GLU A 291 1.65 -34.43 -10.88
C GLU A 291 2.38 -34.78 -12.20
N ARG A 292 1.75 -35.58 -13.09
CA ARG A 292 2.37 -36.02 -14.34
C ARG A 292 2.40 -34.93 -15.41
N ASN A 293 1.25 -34.33 -15.67
CA ASN A 293 1.15 -33.40 -16.79
C ASN A 293 1.71 -32.03 -16.47
N ILE A 294 1.67 -31.55 -15.20
CA ILE A 294 2.22 -30.25 -14.79
C ILE A 294 3.74 -30.21 -14.96
N ALA A 295 4.45 -31.31 -14.79
CA ALA A 295 5.88 -31.40 -15.05
C ALA A 295 6.22 -31.18 -16.53
N GLY A 296 5.37 -31.68 -17.45
CA GLY A 296 5.48 -31.41 -18.89
C GLY A 296 5.35 -29.94 -19.22
N TYR A 297 4.32 -29.32 -18.68
CA TYR A 297 4.08 -27.88 -18.81
C TYR A 297 5.22 -27.04 -18.20
N GLY A 298 5.71 -27.40 -17.01
CA GLY A 298 6.86 -26.75 -16.38
C GLY A 298 8.13 -26.80 -17.26
N ARG A 299 8.43 -27.94 -17.89
CA ARG A 299 9.55 -28.06 -18.84
C ARG A 299 9.36 -27.20 -20.08
N PHE A 300 8.15 -27.09 -20.60
CA PHE A 300 7.84 -26.19 -21.71
C PHE A 300 8.17 -24.74 -21.34
N LEU A 301 7.67 -24.26 -20.19
CA LEU A 301 7.94 -22.90 -19.75
C LEU A 301 9.42 -22.64 -19.51
N ALA A 302 10.11 -23.56 -18.83
CA ALA A 302 11.52 -23.41 -18.54
C ALA A 302 12.38 -23.34 -19.81
N ASN A 303 12.09 -24.17 -20.82
CA ASN A 303 12.80 -24.10 -22.12
C ASN A 303 12.55 -22.78 -22.85
N ARG A 304 11.34 -22.20 -22.71
CA ARG A 304 10.98 -20.95 -23.37
C ARG A 304 11.63 -19.75 -22.71
N TYR A 305 11.70 -19.72 -21.36
CA TYR A 305 12.04 -18.51 -20.61
C TYR A 305 13.41 -18.51 -19.93
N LYS A 306 14.16 -19.60 -19.88
CA LYS A 306 15.45 -19.71 -19.16
C LYS A 306 16.52 -18.68 -19.58
N ASP A 307 16.41 -18.12 -20.78
CA ASP A 307 17.39 -17.19 -21.35
C ASP A 307 16.88 -15.72 -21.31
N TYR A 308 15.69 -15.48 -20.77
CA TYR A 308 15.18 -14.12 -20.54
C TYR A 308 15.85 -13.50 -19.31
N PRO A 309 16.23 -12.21 -19.32
CA PRO A 309 16.99 -11.63 -18.21
C PRO A 309 16.13 -11.27 -16.99
N ASN A 310 14.81 -11.28 -17.11
CA ASN A 310 13.90 -10.61 -16.19
C ASN A 310 12.77 -11.51 -15.66
N ILE A 311 13.06 -12.74 -15.33
CA ILE A 311 12.08 -13.67 -14.75
C ILE A 311 12.39 -13.96 -13.26
N ILE A 312 11.35 -14.03 -12.45
CA ILE A 312 11.33 -14.66 -11.14
C ILE A 312 10.15 -15.64 -11.14
N TRP A 313 10.41 -16.92 -10.90
CA TRP A 313 9.34 -17.92 -10.87
C TRP A 313 8.58 -17.87 -9.56
N ILE A 314 7.25 -17.86 -9.64
CA ILE A 314 6.36 -17.90 -8.50
C ILE A 314 5.42 -19.10 -8.66
N ILE A 315 5.63 -20.15 -7.89
CA ILE A 315 4.78 -21.33 -7.90
C ILE A 315 3.55 -21.09 -7.01
N GLY A 316 2.44 -21.75 -7.24
CA GLY A 316 1.24 -21.63 -6.42
C GLY A 316 0.19 -20.74 -7.04
N GLY A 317 -0.30 -19.79 -6.27
CA GLY A 317 -1.43 -18.91 -6.64
C GLY A 317 -2.65 -19.21 -5.77
N ASP A 318 -2.66 -18.63 -4.57
CA ASP A 318 -3.77 -18.60 -3.62
C ASP A 318 -4.24 -19.97 -3.15
N ARG A 319 -3.31 -20.92 -3.06
CA ARG A 319 -3.61 -22.31 -2.65
C ARG A 319 -2.68 -22.80 -1.56
N ASN A 320 -3.18 -23.83 -0.87
CA ASN A 320 -2.41 -24.62 0.09
C ASN A 320 -1.25 -25.32 -0.62
N GLY A 321 -0.05 -25.18 -0.06
CA GLY A 321 1.15 -25.91 -0.52
C GLY A 321 1.27 -27.34 -0.02
N GLY A 322 0.44 -27.75 0.95
CA GLY A 322 0.48 -29.05 1.59
C GLY A 322 -0.46 -30.10 0.99
N ASP A 323 -0.60 -31.19 1.70
CA ASP A 323 -1.52 -32.30 1.42
C ASP A 323 -1.44 -32.81 -0.05
N ALA A 324 -2.59 -32.96 -0.69
CA ALA A 324 -2.68 -33.46 -2.07
C ALA A 324 -2.04 -32.50 -3.11
N ASN A 325 -1.87 -31.23 -2.78
CA ASN A 325 -1.32 -30.24 -3.69
C ASN A 325 0.22 -30.26 -3.71
N MET A 326 0.87 -30.68 -2.62
CA MET A 326 2.33 -30.69 -2.49
C MET A 326 3.05 -31.46 -3.61
N PRO A 327 2.64 -32.68 -3.99
CA PRO A 327 3.27 -33.41 -5.09
C PRO A 327 3.18 -32.67 -6.43
N VAL A 328 2.04 -32.01 -6.70
CA VAL A 328 1.81 -31.25 -7.94
C VAL A 328 2.71 -30.03 -8.00
N TRP A 329 2.79 -29.25 -6.91
CA TRP A 329 3.67 -28.07 -6.85
C TRP A 329 5.15 -28.45 -6.92
N ASN A 330 5.57 -29.51 -6.24
CA ASN A 330 6.95 -30.02 -6.35
C ASN A 330 7.27 -30.52 -7.77
N ALA A 331 6.33 -31.16 -8.44
CA ALA A 331 6.53 -31.62 -9.83
C ALA A 331 6.74 -30.45 -10.79
N LEU A 332 5.96 -29.34 -10.64
CA LEU A 332 6.12 -28.13 -11.42
C LEU A 332 7.47 -27.46 -11.15
N ALA A 333 7.76 -27.18 -9.88
CA ALA A 333 8.96 -26.49 -9.47
C ALA A 333 10.25 -27.23 -9.87
N ASN A 334 10.31 -28.53 -9.60
CA ASN A 334 11.45 -29.36 -9.97
C ASN A 334 11.63 -29.48 -11.49
N ALA A 335 10.52 -29.54 -12.25
CA ALA A 335 10.57 -29.56 -13.71
C ALA A 335 11.16 -28.26 -14.26
N ILE A 336 10.76 -27.11 -13.75
CA ILE A 336 11.32 -25.83 -14.13
C ILE A 336 12.80 -25.77 -13.73
N LYS A 337 13.13 -26.00 -12.47
CA LYS A 337 14.52 -25.95 -11.96
C LYS A 337 15.45 -26.98 -12.60
N SER A 338 14.93 -28.06 -13.17
CA SER A 338 15.75 -29.04 -13.89
C SER A 338 16.40 -28.46 -15.16
N ILE A 339 15.76 -27.44 -15.76
CA ILE A 339 16.15 -26.77 -17.01
C ILE A 339 16.66 -25.36 -16.76
N ASP A 340 15.88 -24.57 -16.04
CA ASP A 340 16.20 -23.19 -15.73
C ASP A 340 17.00 -23.10 -14.42
N LYS A 341 18.29 -22.78 -14.55
CA LYS A 341 19.21 -22.62 -13.42
C LYS A 341 19.48 -21.14 -13.07
N ASN A 342 18.96 -20.22 -13.87
CA ASN A 342 19.29 -18.81 -13.78
C ASN A 342 18.32 -18.02 -12.90
N HIS A 343 17.06 -18.46 -12.82
CA HIS A 343 16.02 -17.65 -12.19
C HIS A 343 15.69 -18.14 -10.78
N LEU A 344 15.50 -17.18 -9.88
CA LEU A 344 15.01 -17.44 -8.53
C LEU A 344 13.57 -17.94 -8.56
N MET A 345 13.22 -18.73 -7.55
CA MET A 345 11.90 -19.33 -7.42
C MET A 345 11.38 -19.25 -6.00
N THR A 346 10.08 -18.96 -5.88
CA THR A 346 9.34 -18.98 -4.62
C THR A 346 7.95 -19.61 -4.81
N PHE A 347 7.15 -19.64 -3.75
CA PHE A 347 5.78 -20.17 -3.77
C PHE A 347 4.80 -19.13 -3.21
N HIS A 348 3.73 -18.81 -3.92
CA HIS A 348 2.66 -17.93 -3.48
C HIS A 348 1.58 -18.71 -2.73
N PRO A 349 1.48 -18.56 -1.39
CA PRO A 349 0.46 -19.22 -0.57
C PRO A 349 -0.88 -18.49 -0.69
N TYR A 350 -1.90 -19.01 -0.03
CA TYR A 350 -3.15 -18.26 0.22
C TYR A 350 -3.06 -17.38 1.47
N GLY A 351 -4.07 -16.51 1.66
CA GLY A 351 -4.06 -15.49 2.71
C GLY A 351 -3.71 -15.98 4.11
N ARG A 352 -2.87 -15.19 4.81
CA ARG A 352 -2.38 -15.41 6.17
C ARG A 352 -1.47 -16.63 6.30
N HIS A 353 -0.74 -16.94 5.22
CA HIS A 353 0.21 -18.07 5.17
C HIS A 353 1.54 -17.64 4.57
N THR A 354 2.54 -18.49 4.77
CA THR A 354 3.86 -18.35 4.16
C THR A 354 4.28 -19.63 3.46
N SER A 355 5.05 -19.50 2.39
CA SER A 355 5.66 -20.62 1.66
C SER A 355 6.48 -21.54 2.56
N SER A 356 7.06 -20.96 3.61
CA SER A 356 7.91 -21.69 4.56
C SER A 356 7.18 -22.75 5.38
N GLN A 357 5.86 -22.69 5.44
CA GLN A 357 5.06 -23.71 6.11
C GLN A 357 5.18 -25.09 5.43
N TRP A 358 5.41 -25.11 4.12
CA TRP A 358 5.44 -26.34 3.35
C TRP A 358 6.77 -26.58 2.66
N PHE A 359 7.42 -25.54 2.14
CA PHE A 359 8.53 -25.67 1.19
C PHE A 359 9.86 -25.09 1.67
N HIS A 360 9.97 -24.68 2.96
CA HIS A 360 11.18 -24.04 3.46
C HIS A 360 12.47 -24.82 3.15
N ASN A 361 12.43 -26.13 3.26
CA ASN A 361 13.55 -27.02 3.02
C ASN A 361 13.60 -27.61 1.59
N ALA A 362 12.69 -27.17 0.70
CA ALA A 362 12.75 -27.60 -0.69
C ALA A 362 13.93 -26.93 -1.41
N ASP A 363 14.70 -27.72 -2.16
CA ASP A 363 15.89 -27.27 -2.89
C ASP A 363 15.56 -26.22 -3.96
N TRP A 364 14.34 -26.25 -4.46
CA TRP A 364 13.88 -25.29 -5.47
C TRP A 364 13.44 -23.94 -4.90
N LEU A 365 13.14 -23.84 -3.60
CA LEU A 365 12.69 -22.60 -2.97
C LEU A 365 13.89 -21.72 -2.58
N ASP A 366 14.14 -20.67 -3.33
CA ASP A 366 15.26 -19.76 -3.09
C ASP A 366 14.99 -18.77 -1.96
N PHE A 367 13.74 -18.29 -1.83
CA PHE A 367 13.31 -17.35 -0.78
C PHE A 367 11.88 -17.63 -0.35
N ASN A 368 11.55 -17.28 0.90
CA ASN A 368 10.20 -17.40 1.42
C ASN A 368 9.33 -16.23 0.94
N SER A 369 8.06 -16.50 0.75
CA SER A 369 7.04 -15.52 0.44
C SER A 369 5.85 -15.66 1.38
N SER A 370 5.24 -14.55 1.74
CA SER A 370 4.06 -14.49 2.58
C SER A 370 2.94 -13.76 1.87
N GLN A 371 1.69 -14.16 2.16
CA GLN A 371 0.49 -13.41 1.86
C GLN A 371 -0.16 -12.98 3.18
N THR A 372 0.04 -11.72 3.60
CA THR A 372 -0.65 -11.20 4.78
C THR A 372 -2.12 -10.91 4.50
N GLY A 373 -2.46 -10.67 3.24
CA GLY A 373 -3.83 -10.67 2.72
C GLY A 373 -4.70 -9.52 3.23
N HIS A 374 -6.02 -9.70 3.11
CA HIS A 374 -7.00 -8.61 3.23
C HIS A 374 -7.87 -8.70 4.48
N ALA A 375 -7.50 -9.50 5.48
CA ALA A 375 -8.38 -9.81 6.61
C ALA A 375 -8.04 -9.10 7.93
N ASN A 376 -6.76 -8.84 8.24
CA ASN A 376 -6.35 -8.34 9.56
C ASN A 376 -5.27 -7.27 9.52
N CYS A 377 -5.31 -6.42 8.54
CA CYS A 377 -4.40 -5.27 8.39
C CYS A 377 -2.91 -5.63 8.47
N SER A 378 -2.55 -6.83 8.02
CA SER A 378 -1.16 -7.30 7.99
C SER A 378 -0.53 -7.52 9.38
N PHE A 379 -1.32 -7.63 10.44
CA PHE A 379 -0.78 -7.86 11.79
C PHE A 379 -0.06 -9.19 11.94
N ASP A 380 -0.37 -10.20 11.13
CA ASP A 380 0.33 -11.49 11.09
C ASP A 380 1.82 -11.37 10.72
N ILE A 381 2.26 -10.20 10.24
CA ILE A 381 3.67 -9.88 10.01
C ILE A 381 4.50 -10.11 11.27
N PHE A 382 3.98 -9.69 12.43
CA PHE A 382 4.70 -9.68 13.70
C PHE A 382 4.77 -11.05 14.39
N GLU A 383 4.04 -12.04 13.93
CA GLU A 383 3.96 -13.36 14.56
C GLU A 383 4.61 -14.44 13.69
N ASN A 384 3.84 -14.96 12.74
CA ASN A 384 4.17 -16.20 12.04
C ASN A 384 4.60 -16.00 10.59
N LEU A 385 4.41 -14.79 10.03
CA LEU A 385 4.73 -14.56 8.63
C LEU A 385 6.14 -14.00 8.48
N ILE A 386 6.32 -12.68 8.43
CA ILE A 386 7.65 -12.10 8.16
C ILE A 386 8.61 -12.36 9.32
N VAL A 387 8.21 -12.11 10.58
CA VAL A 387 9.07 -12.36 11.74
C VAL A 387 9.37 -13.85 11.89
N GLY A 388 8.36 -14.71 11.66
CA GLY A 388 8.54 -16.15 11.67
C GLY A 388 9.53 -16.63 10.61
N ASP A 389 9.39 -16.17 9.37
CA ASP A 389 10.28 -16.52 8.26
C ASP A 389 11.70 -15.98 8.44
N TYR A 390 11.83 -14.74 8.96
CA TYR A 390 13.12 -14.14 9.24
C TYR A 390 13.94 -14.94 10.25
N ASN A 391 13.31 -15.53 11.25
CA ASN A 391 13.95 -16.29 12.31
C ASN A 391 14.12 -17.78 12.00
N LYS A 392 13.57 -18.25 10.86
CA LYS A 392 13.58 -19.67 10.49
C LYS A 392 14.94 -20.12 9.97
N LEU A 393 15.30 -21.38 10.24
CA LEU A 393 16.53 -22.00 9.77
C LEU A 393 16.24 -23.17 8.79
N PRO A 394 17.07 -23.35 7.78
CA PRO A 394 18.20 -22.50 7.35
C PRO A 394 17.73 -21.11 6.93
N VAL A 395 18.57 -20.10 7.13
CA VAL A 395 18.22 -18.72 6.79
C VAL A 395 17.90 -18.59 5.29
N LYS A 396 16.76 -17.96 4.98
CA LYS A 396 16.37 -17.57 3.61
C LYS A 396 15.83 -16.14 3.62
N PRO A 397 15.95 -15.37 2.54
CA PRO A 397 15.23 -14.10 2.41
C PRO A 397 13.72 -14.35 2.53
N CYS A 398 12.98 -13.35 3.01
CA CYS A 398 11.51 -13.39 3.01
C CYS A 398 10.94 -12.11 2.41
N ILE A 399 9.81 -12.21 1.73
CA ILE A 399 9.14 -11.11 1.04
C ILE A 399 7.64 -11.21 1.29
N ASN A 400 7.00 -10.08 1.62
CA ASN A 400 5.53 -9.99 1.63
C ASN A 400 5.06 -9.79 0.19
N MET A 401 4.53 -10.84 -0.42
CA MET A 401 4.19 -10.86 -1.84
C MET A 401 2.72 -10.56 -2.12
N GLU A 402 1.87 -10.61 -1.10
CA GLU A 402 0.49 -10.14 -1.19
C GLU A 402 0.03 -9.57 0.17
N PRO A 403 0.27 -8.27 0.42
CA PRO A 403 -0.29 -7.54 1.56
C PRO A 403 -1.76 -7.16 1.30
N CYS A 404 -2.33 -6.31 2.17
CA CYS A 404 -3.58 -5.65 1.88
C CYS A 404 -3.44 -4.77 0.62
N TYR A 405 -4.43 -4.85 -0.28
CA TYR A 405 -4.46 -4.04 -1.49
C TYR A 405 -5.19 -2.72 -1.23
N GLU A 406 -4.67 -1.63 -1.79
CA GLU A 406 -5.39 -0.35 -1.83
C GLU A 406 -6.71 -0.53 -2.59
N ASP A 407 -7.77 0.14 -2.14
CA ASP A 407 -9.13 0.01 -2.68
C ASP A 407 -9.71 -1.41 -2.66
N HIS A 408 -9.22 -2.28 -1.78
CA HIS A 408 -9.82 -3.57 -1.52
C HIS A 408 -10.74 -3.49 -0.29
N PRO A 409 -11.95 -4.11 -0.33
CA PRO A 409 -12.79 -4.21 0.86
C PRO A 409 -12.07 -4.92 2.00
N VAL A 410 -12.15 -4.36 3.21
CA VAL A 410 -11.60 -5.01 4.40
C VAL A 410 -12.40 -6.28 4.70
N ARG A 411 -11.74 -7.42 4.72
CA ARG A 411 -12.34 -8.72 5.04
C ARG A 411 -12.07 -9.09 6.50
N GLY A 412 -12.73 -8.44 7.44
CA GLY A 412 -12.60 -8.76 8.87
C GLY A 412 -12.83 -7.56 9.76
N ASP A 413 -13.18 -7.80 11.01
CA ASP A 413 -13.65 -6.79 11.95
C ASP A 413 -12.52 -6.09 12.73
N ILE A 414 -11.27 -6.48 12.53
CA ILE A 414 -10.18 -6.16 13.47
C ILE A 414 -9.39 -4.91 13.03
N CYS A 415 -9.50 -4.54 11.78
CA CYS A 415 -8.47 -3.69 11.21
C CYS A 415 -8.70 -2.20 11.34
N THR A 416 -9.87 -1.70 11.08
CA THR A 416 -10.03 -0.24 10.92
C THR A 416 -11.47 0.20 11.15
N SER A 417 -11.63 1.51 11.36
CA SER A 417 -12.91 2.20 11.22
C SER A 417 -13.36 2.35 9.76
N THR A 418 -12.53 1.97 8.79
CA THR A 418 -12.81 2.05 7.36
C THR A 418 -13.26 0.71 6.80
N THR A 419 -14.10 0.74 5.77
CA THR A 419 -14.57 -0.47 5.07
C THR A 419 -13.68 -0.87 3.90
N TRP A 420 -12.70 -0.04 3.55
CA TRP A 420 -11.77 -0.20 2.44
C TRP A 420 -10.34 0.13 2.90
N PHE A 421 -9.36 -0.60 2.36
CA PHE A 421 -7.96 -0.26 2.59
C PHE A 421 -7.56 0.97 1.77
N ASP A 422 -6.78 1.84 2.39
CA ASP A 422 -6.23 3.06 1.80
C ASP A 422 -4.70 3.07 1.80
N ASP A 423 -4.10 4.18 1.41
CA ASP A 423 -2.65 4.38 1.38
C ASP A 423 -1.99 4.23 2.76
N THR A 424 -2.71 4.51 3.84
CA THR A 424 -2.20 4.32 5.20
C THR A 424 -1.97 2.85 5.49
N ASN A 425 -2.92 2.00 5.13
CA ASN A 425 -2.82 0.57 5.35
C ASN A 425 -1.72 -0.07 4.50
N THR A 426 -1.63 0.29 3.21
CA THR A 426 -0.58 -0.24 2.33
C THR A 426 0.80 0.24 2.75
N ARG A 427 0.94 1.48 3.19
CA ARG A 427 2.17 2.03 3.75
C ARG A 427 2.56 1.36 5.07
N GLN A 428 1.62 1.10 5.97
CA GLN A 428 1.87 0.35 7.20
C GLN A 428 2.38 -1.05 6.88
N ALA A 429 1.69 -1.79 6.00
CA ALA A 429 2.10 -3.12 5.60
C ALA A 429 3.52 -3.14 5.00
N LEU A 430 3.86 -2.15 4.17
CA LEU A 430 5.19 -1.95 3.60
C LEU A 430 6.27 -1.81 4.68
N TYR A 431 6.14 -0.78 5.53
CA TYR A 431 7.17 -0.49 6.53
C TYR A 431 7.23 -1.57 7.62
N TRP A 432 6.10 -2.12 8.04
CA TRP A 432 6.08 -3.24 8.98
C TRP A 432 6.81 -4.47 8.42
N SER A 433 6.58 -4.81 7.14
CA SER A 433 7.28 -5.93 6.50
C SER A 433 8.79 -5.70 6.46
N LEU A 434 9.22 -4.54 5.97
CA LEU A 434 10.64 -4.22 5.81
C LEU A 434 11.38 -4.11 7.14
N PHE A 435 10.73 -3.54 8.17
CA PHE A 435 11.31 -3.38 9.51
C PHE A 435 11.27 -4.68 10.32
N SER A 436 10.43 -5.63 9.94
CA SER A 436 10.41 -7.00 10.50
C SER A 436 11.39 -7.95 9.82
N GLY A 437 12.14 -7.49 8.82
CA GLY A 437 13.23 -8.24 8.19
C GLY A 437 12.97 -8.70 6.77
N ALA A 438 11.87 -8.31 6.15
CA ALA A 438 11.64 -8.63 4.74
C ALA A 438 12.71 -8.00 3.83
N ALA A 439 13.14 -8.77 2.83
CA ALA A 439 14.08 -8.34 1.80
C ALA A 439 13.42 -7.41 0.77
N GLY A 440 12.09 -7.40 0.73
CA GLY A 440 11.29 -6.61 -0.18
C GLY A 440 9.80 -6.68 0.16
N HIS A 441 9.00 -6.05 -0.69
CA HIS A 441 7.56 -5.93 -0.52
C HIS A 441 6.86 -5.87 -1.87
N THR A 442 5.59 -6.23 -1.92
CA THR A 442 4.73 -6.06 -3.08
C THR A 442 3.57 -5.16 -2.73
N TYR A 443 3.26 -4.22 -3.58
CA TYR A 443 2.04 -3.43 -3.53
C TYR A 443 0.94 -4.12 -4.34
N GLY A 444 -0.31 -3.85 -4.02
CA GLY A 444 -1.45 -4.23 -4.82
C GLY A 444 -2.57 -3.20 -4.72
N CYS A 445 -3.40 -3.18 -5.77
CA CYS A 445 -4.61 -2.35 -5.83
C CYS A 445 -5.74 -3.19 -6.40
N HIS A 446 -6.93 -3.08 -5.78
CA HIS A 446 -8.03 -4.01 -6.06
C HIS A 446 -8.52 -4.01 -7.53
N PRO A 447 -8.79 -2.88 -8.17
CA PRO A 447 -9.13 -2.89 -9.59
C PRO A 447 -7.94 -3.23 -10.51
N ILE A 448 -6.69 -3.00 -10.07
CA ILE A 448 -5.51 -3.20 -10.91
C ILE A 448 -5.16 -4.69 -11.03
N TRP A 449 -5.16 -5.46 -9.92
CA TRP A 449 -4.77 -6.87 -10.01
C TRP A 449 -5.66 -7.66 -10.97
N GLN A 450 -6.93 -7.32 -11.05
CA GLN A 450 -7.91 -7.95 -11.94
C GLN A 450 -8.08 -7.24 -13.29
N CYS A 451 -7.30 -6.18 -13.55
CA CYS A 451 -7.40 -5.34 -14.73
C CYS A 451 -8.86 -4.92 -15.01
N MET A 452 -9.55 -4.45 -13.96
CA MET A 452 -10.98 -4.14 -14.02
C MET A 452 -11.27 -3.03 -15.01
N SER A 453 -12.19 -3.28 -15.92
CA SER A 453 -12.72 -2.31 -16.87
C SER A 453 -14.19 -2.62 -17.16
N PRO A 454 -14.95 -1.70 -17.79
CA PRO A 454 -16.39 -1.90 -18.02
C PRO A 454 -16.76 -3.12 -18.87
N VAL A 455 -15.81 -3.78 -19.50
CA VAL A 455 -16.06 -4.97 -20.32
C VAL A 455 -15.98 -6.28 -19.53
N TYR A 456 -15.60 -6.21 -18.24
CA TYR A 456 -15.43 -7.37 -17.37
C TYR A 456 -16.35 -7.32 -16.16
N GLU A 457 -16.82 -8.49 -15.74
CA GLU A 457 -17.45 -8.60 -14.43
C GLU A 457 -16.40 -8.48 -13.31
N PRO A 458 -16.67 -7.68 -12.27
CA PRO A 458 -15.75 -7.49 -11.19
C PRO A 458 -15.62 -8.73 -10.29
N ALA A 459 -14.42 -9.05 -9.88
CA ALA A 459 -14.18 -10.00 -8.82
C ALA A 459 -14.28 -9.30 -7.45
N GLY A 460 -15.44 -9.46 -6.80
CA GLY A 460 -15.78 -8.76 -5.56
C GLY A 460 -16.28 -7.33 -5.80
N ASN A 461 -16.36 -6.56 -4.70
CA ASN A 461 -16.75 -5.16 -4.80
C ASN A 461 -15.55 -4.33 -5.28
N VAL A 462 -15.73 -3.61 -6.38
CA VAL A 462 -14.70 -2.76 -7.00
C VAL A 462 -15.23 -1.33 -7.10
N LEU A 463 -14.39 -0.36 -6.73
CA LEU A 463 -14.78 1.06 -6.73
C LEU A 463 -14.62 1.70 -8.11
N ASN A 464 -13.50 1.41 -8.80
CA ASN A 464 -13.09 2.11 -10.01
C ASN A 464 -12.61 1.13 -11.08
N ASN A 465 -12.20 1.65 -12.25
CA ASN A 465 -11.47 0.86 -13.24
C ASN A 465 -9.97 0.88 -12.92
N TRP A 466 -9.21 -0.06 -13.45
CA TRP A 466 -7.77 -0.17 -13.21
C TRP A 466 -7.00 1.09 -13.59
N TYR A 467 -7.42 1.78 -14.66
CA TYR A 467 -6.74 2.97 -15.15
C TYR A 467 -7.06 4.24 -14.37
N ASP A 468 -8.13 4.25 -13.59
CA ASP A 468 -8.49 5.36 -12.69
C ASP A 468 -7.64 5.32 -11.41
N ASP A 469 -7.21 4.13 -11.00
CA ASP A 469 -6.49 3.88 -9.74
C ASP A 469 -4.96 3.74 -9.91
N LEU A 470 -4.44 3.95 -11.10
CA LEU A 470 -2.99 3.89 -11.35
C LEU A 470 -2.18 4.84 -10.45
N ASP A 471 -2.77 5.97 -10.10
CA ASP A 471 -2.10 7.04 -9.37
C ASP A 471 -2.61 7.21 -7.93
N LEU A 472 -3.18 6.15 -7.36
CA LEU A 472 -3.52 6.14 -5.94
C LEU A 472 -2.27 6.39 -5.08
N PRO A 473 -2.45 7.08 -3.93
CA PRO A 473 -1.33 7.51 -3.09
C PRO A 473 -0.43 6.38 -2.59
N GLY A 474 -1.00 5.22 -2.27
CA GLY A 474 -0.22 4.06 -1.81
C GLY A 474 0.80 3.59 -2.84
N ALA A 475 0.45 3.57 -4.13
CA ALA A 475 1.40 3.27 -5.19
C ALA A 475 2.57 4.27 -5.24
N GLY A 476 2.28 5.57 -5.03
CA GLY A 476 3.29 6.63 -4.96
C GLY A 476 4.22 6.52 -3.75
N ASN A 477 3.74 5.98 -2.63
CA ASN A 477 4.54 5.83 -1.41
C ASN A 477 5.67 4.79 -1.56
N MET A 478 5.53 3.82 -2.47
CA MET A 478 6.49 2.72 -2.64
C MET A 478 7.88 3.20 -3.03
N ILE A 479 7.98 4.21 -3.89
CA ILE A 479 9.27 4.78 -4.34
C ILE A 479 10.08 5.37 -3.18
N HIS A 480 9.41 5.92 -2.17
CA HIS A 480 10.07 6.54 -1.03
C HIS A 480 10.76 5.50 -0.15
N ALA A 481 10.11 4.36 0.09
CA ALA A 481 10.73 3.26 0.81
C ALA A 481 11.92 2.68 0.04
N ARG A 482 11.78 2.44 -1.26
CA ARG A 482 12.88 1.95 -2.10
C ARG A 482 14.08 2.89 -2.05
N ARG A 483 13.88 4.20 -2.25
CA ARG A 483 14.95 5.21 -2.17
C ARG A 483 15.59 5.30 -0.79
N LEU A 484 14.78 5.18 0.26
CA LEU A 484 15.29 5.19 1.63
C LEU A 484 16.25 4.03 1.87
N PHE A 485 15.83 2.82 1.54
CA PHE A 485 16.63 1.63 1.82
C PHE A 485 17.80 1.43 0.87
N GLU A 486 17.74 1.86 -0.39
CA GLU A 486 18.87 1.81 -1.33
C GLU A 486 19.94 2.87 -1.03
N LYS A 487 19.62 3.92 -0.26
CA LYS A 487 20.56 5.00 0.10
C LYS A 487 21.61 4.59 1.13
N TYR A 488 21.29 3.63 2.01
CA TYR A 488 22.13 3.23 3.14
C TYR A 488 22.76 1.86 2.93
N ASP A 489 23.66 1.45 3.83
CA ASP A 489 24.28 0.13 3.75
C ASP A 489 23.21 -0.98 3.78
N PHE A 490 23.06 -1.64 2.64
CA PHE A 490 21.93 -2.53 2.38
C PHE A 490 22.02 -3.84 3.15
N PHE A 491 23.24 -4.43 3.20
CA PHE A 491 23.42 -5.78 3.71
C PHE A 491 23.53 -5.86 5.23
N SER A 492 23.79 -4.76 5.90
CA SER A 492 23.85 -4.72 7.37
C SER A 492 22.49 -4.53 8.03
N ARG A 493 21.44 -4.26 7.26
CA ARG A 493 20.10 -4.03 7.80
C ARG A 493 19.57 -5.25 8.54
N ARG A 494 19.10 -5.02 9.76
CA ARG A 494 18.39 -6.01 10.57
C ARG A 494 17.23 -5.39 11.35
N PRO A 495 16.20 -6.15 11.69
CA PRO A 495 15.24 -5.74 12.71
C PRO A 495 15.95 -5.39 14.02
N ALA A 496 15.48 -4.35 14.69
CA ALA A 496 16.08 -3.86 15.93
C ALA A 496 15.00 -3.43 16.95
N PRO A 497 14.10 -4.34 17.35
CA PRO A 497 13.02 -4.02 18.28
C PRO A 497 13.53 -3.52 19.62
N GLU A 498 14.77 -3.84 20.01
CA GLU A 498 15.45 -3.38 21.22
C GLU A 498 15.68 -1.86 21.28
N ILE A 499 15.56 -1.16 20.16
CA ILE A 499 15.66 0.31 20.11
C ILE A 499 14.44 0.95 20.77
N ILE A 500 13.27 0.31 20.73
CA ILE A 500 12.00 0.88 21.22
C ILE A 500 11.75 0.43 22.65
N LEU A 501 11.78 1.36 23.61
CA LEU A 501 11.54 1.09 25.03
C LEU A 501 10.05 1.16 25.39
N THR A 502 9.27 1.96 24.68
CA THR A 502 7.84 2.13 24.91
C THR A 502 7.09 0.82 24.70
N LYS A 503 6.34 0.37 25.70
CA LYS A 503 5.52 -0.83 25.58
C LYS A 503 4.39 -0.61 24.57
N GLN A 504 4.38 -1.43 23.53
CA GLN A 504 3.35 -1.42 22.50
C GLN A 504 2.08 -2.13 23.01
N LEU A 505 0.98 -1.40 23.13
CA LEU A 505 -0.29 -1.92 23.68
C LEU A 505 -1.37 -2.09 22.61
N VAL A 506 -1.26 -1.35 21.51
CA VAL A 506 -2.22 -1.35 20.40
C VAL A 506 -1.50 -1.78 19.15
N ILE A 507 -1.93 -2.88 18.55
CA ILE A 507 -1.23 -3.44 17.40
C ILE A 507 -1.26 -2.51 16.17
N GLY A 508 -2.33 -1.73 15.98
CA GLY A 508 -2.42 -0.72 14.91
C GLY A 508 -1.44 0.45 15.06
N ASP A 509 -0.89 0.65 16.26
CA ASP A 509 0.11 1.69 16.57
C ASP A 509 1.53 1.13 16.65
N MET A 510 1.74 -0.13 16.27
CA MET A 510 3.00 -0.83 16.43
C MET A 510 4.15 -0.08 15.78
N ALA A 511 4.96 0.57 16.60
CA ALA A 511 6.23 1.13 16.18
C ALA A 511 7.24 0.01 15.94
N VAL A 512 8.02 0.12 14.88
CA VAL A 512 9.04 -0.87 14.51
C VAL A 512 10.35 -0.19 14.20
N ALA A 513 11.46 -0.90 14.43
CA ALA A 513 12.79 -0.35 14.20
C ALA A 513 13.68 -1.30 13.41
N VAL A 514 14.55 -0.72 12.60
CA VAL A 514 15.68 -1.41 11.94
C VAL A 514 16.95 -0.64 12.19
N GLN A 515 18.07 -1.34 12.18
CA GLN A 515 19.38 -0.71 12.16
C GLN A 515 20.32 -1.39 11.17
N GLY A 516 21.34 -0.65 10.78
CA GLY A 516 22.44 -1.10 9.95
C GLY A 516 23.70 -0.30 10.25
N LYS A 517 24.75 -0.49 9.45
CA LYS A 517 26.01 0.21 9.64
C LYS A 517 25.83 1.72 9.45
N GLY A 518 25.94 2.46 10.56
CA GLY A 518 25.87 3.92 10.58
C GLY A 518 24.47 4.52 10.50
N TYR A 519 23.41 3.74 10.67
CA TYR A 519 22.05 4.23 10.71
C TYR A 519 21.12 3.37 11.56
N ALA A 520 20.03 3.99 12.02
CA ALA A 520 18.86 3.31 12.56
C ALA A 520 17.60 4.07 12.12
N PHE A 521 16.52 3.35 11.88
CA PHE A 521 15.21 3.92 11.55
C PHE A 521 14.17 3.41 12.53
N VAL A 522 13.28 4.31 12.95
CA VAL A 522 12.08 3.97 13.71
C VAL A 522 10.87 4.43 12.90
N TYR A 523 9.98 3.51 12.58
CA TYR A 523 8.72 3.82 11.89
C TYR A 523 7.60 3.94 12.91
N LEU A 524 6.90 5.06 12.87
CA LEU A 524 5.76 5.40 13.72
C LEU A 524 4.52 5.50 12.85
N PRO A 525 3.66 4.48 12.78
CA PRO A 525 2.54 4.46 11.82
C PRO A 525 1.56 5.62 12.01
N ASN A 526 1.31 6.01 13.25
CA ASN A 526 0.37 7.09 13.62
C ASN A 526 1.06 8.28 14.30
N GLY A 527 2.39 8.36 14.26
CA GLY A 527 3.15 9.46 14.85
C GLY A 527 3.12 9.52 16.38
N ASN A 528 2.68 8.46 17.05
CA ASN A 528 2.70 8.40 18.51
C ASN A 528 4.13 8.45 19.05
N PRO A 529 4.39 9.20 20.16
CA PRO A 529 5.72 9.29 20.73
C PRO A 529 6.19 7.95 21.29
N VAL A 530 7.47 7.65 21.12
CA VAL A 530 8.13 6.48 21.68
C VAL A 530 9.44 6.87 22.35
N ASP A 531 9.81 6.15 23.41
CA ASP A 531 11.13 6.24 24.01
C ASP A 531 12.08 5.31 23.27
N VAL A 532 13.27 5.80 22.93
CA VAL A 532 14.30 5.05 22.23
C VAL A 532 15.53 4.83 23.12
N CYS A 533 16.09 3.62 23.06
CA CYS A 533 17.32 3.27 23.75
C CYS A 533 18.53 3.71 22.92
N LEU A 534 19.20 4.76 23.33
CA LEU A 534 20.37 5.26 22.61
C LEU A 534 21.57 4.31 22.71
N GLU A 535 21.66 3.50 23.77
CA GLU A 535 22.75 2.53 23.99
C GLU A 535 22.73 1.38 22.98
N THR A 536 21.58 1.12 22.37
CA THR A 536 21.40 0.06 21.35
C THR A 536 21.69 0.55 19.93
N LEU A 537 21.87 1.86 19.74
CA LEU A 537 22.19 2.42 18.44
C LEU A 537 23.63 2.08 18.01
N PRO A 538 23.92 2.09 16.70
CA PRO A 538 25.29 1.92 16.21
C PRO A 538 26.25 2.91 16.87
N GLU A 539 27.44 2.44 17.28
CA GLU A 539 28.47 3.30 17.89
C GLU A 539 28.81 4.48 16.99
N ALA A 540 28.71 5.68 17.55
CA ALA A 540 29.01 6.93 16.86
C ALA A 540 29.41 8.00 17.87
N THR A 541 30.29 8.92 17.46
CA THR A 541 30.65 10.10 18.25
C THR A 541 29.62 11.21 18.19
N THR A 542 28.80 11.20 17.15
CA THR A 542 27.73 12.19 16.89
C THR A 542 26.55 11.49 16.25
N LEU A 543 25.35 11.77 16.74
CA LEU A 543 24.08 11.34 16.16
C LEU A 543 23.38 12.52 15.51
N THR A 544 22.88 12.32 14.29
CA THR A 544 22.00 13.27 13.63
C THR A 544 20.59 12.68 13.60
N LEU A 545 19.64 13.39 14.17
CA LEU A 545 18.24 12.99 14.21
C LEU A 545 17.44 13.74 13.16
N GLN A 546 16.65 13.02 12.39
CA GLN A 546 15.84 13.57 11.31
C GLN A 546 14.46 12.91 11.27
N TRP A 547 13.41 13.69 11.01
CA TRP A 547 12.15 13.15 10.55
C TRP A 547 12.24 12.81 9.06
N TYR A 548 11.74 11.66 8.69
CA TYR A 548 11.52 11.26 7.30
C TYR A 548 10.02 11.10 7.06
N ASN A 549 9.47 11.85 6.12
CA ASN A 549 8.07 11.71 5.74
C ASN A 549 7.94 10.56 4.72
N PRO A 550 7.34 9.42 5.08
CA PRO A 550 7.24 8.25 4.19
C PRO A 550 6.28 8.45 3.02
N ARG A 551 5.50 9.54 3.01
CA ARG A 551 4.57 9.91 1.93
C ARG A 551 5.23 10.78 0.86
N THR A 552 6.23 11.57 1.22
CA THR A 552 6.86 12.54 0.31
C THR A 552 8.35 12.31 0.10
N GLY A 553 8.98 11.46 0.93
CA GLY A 553 10.42 11.24 0.90
C GLY A 553 11.26 12.41 1.45
N GLN A 554 10.64 13.40 2.07
CA GLN A 554 11.32 14.58 2.58
C GLN A 554 11.92 14.33 3.96
N TYR A 555 13.08 14.96 4.21
CA TYR A 555 13.76 14.97 5.50
C TYR A 555 13.61 16.33 6.16
N THR A 556 13.36 16.34 7.48
CA THR A 556 13.36 17.53 8.32
C THR A 556 14.29 17.29 9.51
N LEU A 557 15.22 18.22 9.78
CA LEU A 557 16.05 18.16 10.97
C LEU A 557 15.21 18.43 12.23
N ILE A 558 15.50 17.72 13.31
CA ILE A 558 14.90 17.90 14.62
C ILE A 558 15.76 18.84 15.45
#